data_9fc9c371ae1116f3a0a89338ed69484f
#
_entry.id   9fc9c371ae1116f3a0a89338ed69484f
#
_cell.length_a   1.000
_cell.length_b   1.000
_cell.length_c   1.000
_cell.angle_alpha   90.00
_cell.angle_beta   90.00
_cell.angle_gamma   90.00
#
_symmetry.space_group_name_H-M   'P 1'
#
loop_
_entity.id
_entity.type
_entity.pdbx_description
1 polymer ?
#
loop_
_entity_poly.entity_id
_entity_poly.type
_entity_poly.pdbx_seq_one_letter_code
_entity_poly.pdbx_strand_id
1 'polypeptide(L)'
;WRDWSSDVCSSDLRLAAGKPRAGRLSLRAFNESGRVTIEVCDDGAGIACEKVREKAVARGLVSPADAAAMSPERVLQFIFEPGFSTAAAVTSVSGRGVGMDVVRTNIEAIGGTVDIHSVPGAGTTVRVHVPLTLAIMPALVVRCGSERFAIPQSAVGELVSVSRDRHGPRIEGLADAPVMRVRGRLVPDRKSTR
;
A
#
# COMPACT_ATOMS: atom_id res chain seq x y z
N TRP A 1 7.16 -7.60 -30.33
CA TRP A 1 6.14 -7.96 -29.34
C TRP A 1 6.67 -9.14 -28.53
N ARG A 2 7.20 -8.90 -27.35
CA ARG A 2 7.55 -9.98 -26.43
C ARG A 2 6.28 -10.50 -25.78
N ASP A 3 6.08 -11.81 -25.93
CA ASP A 3 5.02 -12.59 -25.33
C ASP A 3 5.02 -12.41 -23.81
N TRP A 4 3.97 -11.81 -23.26
CA TRP A 4 3.73 -11.65 -21.84
C TRP A 4 3.03 -12.89 -21.29
N SER A 5 3.56 -14.07 -21.60
CA SER A 5 3.12 -15.30 -20.99
C SER A 5 3.84 -15.48 -19.65
N SER A 6 3.26 -14.99 -18.58
CA SER A 6 3.60 -15.56 -17.26
C SER A 6 3.08 -17.00 -17.25
N ASP A 7 3.89 -17.94 -16.78
CA ASP A 7 3.60 -19.38 -16.75
C ASP A 7 2.29 -19.77 -16.02
N VAL A 8 1.63 -18.83 -15.35
CA VAL A 8 0.34 -18.98 -14.69
C VAL A 8 -0.85 -18.76 -15.63
N CYS A 9 -0.62 -18.21 -16.82
CA CYS A 9 -1.64 -17.95 -17.85
C CYS A 9 -1.33 -18.66 -19.16
N SER A 10 -0.70 -19.85 -19.12
CA SER A 10 -0.46 -20.59 -20.35
C SER A 10 -1.79 -20.87 -21.04
N SER A 11 -1.80 -20.69 -22.36
CA SER A 11 -2.99 -20.93 -23.18
C SER A 11 -3.60 -22.31 -22.95
N ASP A 12 -2.77 -23.28 -22.61
CA ASP A 12 -3.18 -24.69 -22.40
C ASP A 12 -3.95 -24.85 -21.08
N LEU A 13 -3.54 -24.16 -20.00
CA LEU A 13 -4.29 -24.16 -18.75
C LEU A 13 -5.65 -23.48 -18.90
N ARG A 14 -5.75 -22.44 -19.73
CA ARG A 14 -7.03 -21.79 -20.03
C ARG A 14 -7.97 -22.74 -20.77
N LEU A 15 -7.48 -23.42 -21.79
CA LEU A 15 -8.25 -24.40 -22.56
C LEU A 15 -8.72 -25.55 -21.68
N ALA A 16 -7.85 -26.08 -20.81
CA ALA A 16 -8.22 -27.10 -19.84
C ALA A 16 -9.31 -26.65 -18.85
N ALA A 17 -9.36 -25.33 -18.54
CA ALA A 17 -10.41 -24.72 -17.73
C ALA A 17 -11.67 -24.33 -18.54
N GLY A 18 -11.78 -24.70 -19.82
CA GLY A 18 -12.91 -24.37 -20.69
C GLY A 18 -12.95 -22.89 -21.11
N LYS A 19 -11.83 -22.18 -21.00
CA LYS A 19 -11.73 -20.75 -21.37
C LYS A 19 -11.11 -20.57 -22.76
N PRO A 20 -11.41 -19.44 -23.45
CA PRO A 20 -10.73 -19.10 -24.69
C PRO A 20 -9.20 -19.05 -24.51
N ARG A 21 -8.45 -19.40 -25.55
CA ARG A 21 -6.98 -19.38 -25.52
C ARG A 21 -6.43 -17.99 -25.19
N ALA A 22 -7.03 -16.94 -25.73
CA ALA A 22 -6.68 -15.55 -25.44
C ALA A 22 -7.32 -15.09 -24.12
N GLY A 23 -6.50 -14.59 -23.19
CA GLY A 23 -6.99 -13.92 -21.98
C GLY A 23 -7.56 -12.54 -22.29
N ARG A 24 -8.58 -12.13 -21.55
CA ARG A 24 -9.16 -10.80 -21.63
C ARG A 24 -8.72 -9.98 -20.44
N LEU A 25 -8.17 -8.80 -20.71
CA LEU A 25 -7.95 -7.76 -19.73
C LEU A 25 -8.81 -6.55 -20.13
N SER A 26 -9.66 -6.07 -19.24
CA SER A 26 -10.46 -4.87 -19.47
C SER A 26 -10.07 -3.77 -18.49
N LEU A 27 -9.94 -2.56 -19.00
CA LEU A 27 -9.70 -1.35 -18.24
C LEU A 27 -10.88 -0.42 -18.45
N ARG A 28 -11.49 0.03 -17.35
CA ARG A 28 -12.58 0.99 -17.33
C ARG A 28 -12.22 2.15 -16.42
N ALA A 29 -12.61 3.36 -16.81
CA ALA A 29 -12.50 4.52 -15.95
C ALA A 29 -13.81 5.31 -16.04
N PHE A 30 -14.39 5.64 -14.91
CA PHE A 30 -15.63 6.41 -14.83
C PHE A 30 -15.64 7.30 -13.59
N ASN A 31 -16.45 8.34 -13.65
CA ASN A 31 -16.63 9.26 -12.54
C ASN A 31 -17.94 8.92 -11.81
N GLU A 32 -17.84 8.71 -10.52
CA GLU A 32 -18.99 8.44 -9.65
C GLU A 32 -18.86 9.23 -8.35
N SER A 33 -19.86 10.05 -8.06
CA SER A 33 -19.94 10.80 -6.78
C SER A 33 -18.71 11.64 -6.45
N GLY A 34 -18.08 12.27 -7.46
CA GLY A 34 -16.89 13.10 -7.25
C GLY A 34 -15.59 12.33 -7.06
N ARG A 35 -15.59 11.05 -7.43
CA ARG A 35 -14.40 10.17 -7.45
C ARG A 35 -14.23 9.57 -8.83
N VAL A 36 -13.01 9.44 -9.28
CA VAL A 36 -12.66 8.62 -10.44
C VAL A 36 -12.47 7.20 -9.96
N THR A 37 -13.25 6.27 -10.49
CA THR A 37 -13.06 4.84 -10.30
C THR A 37 -12.38 4.27 -11.53
N ILE A 38 -11.23 3.64 -11.33
CA ILE A 38 -10.50 2.88 -12.34
C ILE A 38 -10.66 1.40 -12.00
N GLU A 39 -11.20 0.64 -12.93
CA GLU A 39 -11.46 -0.78 -12.77
C GLU A 39 -10.60 -1.56 -13.75
N VAL A 40 -9.79 -2.49 -13.24
CA VAL A 40 -8.99 -3.43 -14.03
C VAL A 40 -9.51 -4.82 -13.76
N CYS A 41 -10.04 -5.47 -14.81
CA CYS A 41 -10.60 -6.80 -14.72
C CYS A 41 -9.86 -7.77 -15.62
N ASP A 42 -9.50 -8.93 -15.11
CA ASP A 42 -9.02 -10.07 -15.89
C ASP A 42 -10.03 -11.23 -15.82
N ASP A 43 -9.97 -12.12 -16.79
CA ASP A 43 -10.71 -13.36 -16.85
C ASP A 43 -9.82 -14.58 -16.53
N GLY A 44 -8.78 -14.37 -15.73
CA GLY A 44 -7.81 -15.40 -15.33
C GLY A 44 -8.36 -16.45 -14.37
N ALA A 45 -7.47 -17.13 -13.69
CA ALA A 45 -7.83 -18.19 -12.74
C ALA A 45 -8.50 -17.64 -11.46
N GLY A 46 -8.45 -16.35 -11.23
CA GLY A 46 -8.83 -15.74 -9.97
C GLY A 46 -7.86 -16.08 -8.85
N ILE A 47 -8.18 -15.66 -7.64
CA ILE A 47 -7.35 -15.84 -6.45
C ILE A 47 -8.06 -16.80 -5.50
N ALA A 48 -7.38 -17.89 -5.14
CA ALA A 48 -7.88 -18.83 -4.17
C ALA A 48 -7.76 -18.25 -2.75
N CYS A 49 -8.87 -17.77 -2.18
CA CYS A 49 -8.92 -17.17 -0.85
C CYS A 49 -8.30 -18.08 0.23
N GLU A 50 -8.48 -19.41 0.12
CA GLU A 50 -7.91 -20.35 1.09
C GLU A 50 -6.37 -20.31 1.11
N LYS A 51 -5.71 -20.21 -0.05
CA LYS A 51 -4.25 -20.07 -0.13
C LYS A 51 -3.76 -18.73 0.47
N VAL A 52 -4.54 -17.67 0.31
CA VAL A 52 -4.25 -16.37 0.92
C VAL A 52 -4.39 -16.47 2.45
N ARG A 53 -5.46 -17.12 2.92
CA ARG A 53 -5.75 -17.37 4.33
C ARG A 53 -4.63 -18.16 5.00
N GLU A 54 -4.27 -19.31 4.45
CA GLU A 54 -3.19 -20.16 4.94
C GLU A 54 -1.86 -19.38 5.04
N LYS A 55 -1.55 -18.59 4.01
CA LYS A 55 -0.33 -17.80 3.97
C LYS A 55 -0.33 -16.65 4.98
N ALA A 56 -1.48 -16.02 5.22
CA ALA A 56 -1.62 -14.98 6.24
C ALA A 56 -1.40 -15.54 7.66
N VAL A 57 -1.96 -16.72 7.93
CA VAL A 57 -1.72 -17.45 9.19
C VAL A 57 -0.26 -17.86 9.33
N ALA A 58 0.33 -18.46 8.30
CA ALA A 58 1.73 -18.90 8.31
C ALA A 58 2.72 -17.74 8.54
N ARG A 59 2.33 -16.50 8.15
CA ARG A 59 3.11 -15.29 8.39
C ARG A 59 2.83 -14.62 9.74
N GLY A 60 1.88 -15.14 10.52
CA GLY A 60 1.48 -14.56 11.79
C GLY A 60 0.71 -13.22 11.67
N LEU A 61 0.16 -12.92 10.49
CA LEU A 61 -0.64 -11.70 10.27
C LEU A 61 -2.02 -11.79 10.92
N VAL A 62 -2.51 -13.00 11.11
CA VAL A 62 -3.81 -13.29 11.71
C VAL A 62 -3.77 -14.64 12.44
N SER A 63 -4.55 -14.79 13.51
CA SER A 63 -4.70 -16.08 14.18
C SER A 63 -5.52 -17.07 13.32
N PRO A 64 -5.32 -18.40 13.46
CA PRO A 64 -6.13 -19.39 12.73
C PRO A 64 -7.63 -19.23 12.97
N ALA A 65 -8.03 -18.90 14.19
CA ALA A 65 -9.43 -18.73 14.57
C ALA A 65 -10.05 -17.48 13.89
N ASP A 66 -9.34 -16.35 13.95
CA ASP A 66 -9.79 -15.12 13.29
C ASP A 66 -9.82 -15.28 11.77
N ALA A 67 -8.79 -15.93 11.20
CA ALA A 67 -8.73 -16.20 9.78
C ALA A 67 -9.94 -17.01 9.29
N ALA A 68 -10.37 -18.01 10.04
CA ALA A 68 -11.53 -18.84 9.72
C ALA A 68 -12.84 -18.04 9.74
N ALA A 69 -12.94 -17.01 10.59
CA ALA A 69 -14.13 -16.16 10.72
C ALA A 69 -14.16 -15.00 9.70
N MET A 70 -13.07 -14.74 8.96
CA MET A 70 -12.99 -13.64 8.00
C MET A 70 -13.78 -13.94 6.73
N SER A 71 -14.45 -12.91 6.19
CA SER A 71 -15.04 -12.98 4.86
C SER A 71 -13.98 -13.05 3.76
N PRO A 72 -14.30 -13.60 2.58
CA PRO A 72 -13.37 -13.68 1.45
C PRO A 72 -12.75 -12.33 1.08
N GLU A 73 -13.54 -11.27 1.11
CA GLU A 73 -13.08 -9.92 0.79
C GLU A 73 -12.01 -9.43 1.78
N ARG A 74 -12.19 -9.71 3.07
CA ARG A 74 -11.20 -9.36 4.10
C ARG A 74 -9.92 -10.18 3.96
N VAL A 75 -10.05 -11.45 3.59
CA VAL A 75 -8.89 -12.32 3.33
C VAL A 75 -8.08 -11.79 2.15
N LEU A 76 -8.73 -11.34 1.08
CA LEU A 76 -8.05 -10.79 -0.09
C LEU A 76 -7.26 -9.51 0.23
N GLN A 77 -7.61 -8.76 1.27
CA GLN A 77 -6.87 -7.56 1.67
C GLN A 77 -5.42 -7.86 2.10
N PHE A 78 -5.12 -9.07 2.56
CA PHE A 78 -3.74 -9.46 2.87
C PHE A 78 -2.80 -9.42 1.66
N ILE A 79 -3.32 -9.41 0.44
CA ILE A 79 -2.50 -9.30 -0.79
C ILE A 79 -1.77 -7.95 -0.84
N PHE A 80 -2.31 -6.94 -0.17
CA PHE A 80 -1.71 -5.61 -0.07
C PHE A 80 -0.72 -5.46 1.09
N GLU A 81 -0.51 -6.50 1.89
CA GLU A 81 0.48 -6.45 2.97
C GLU A 81 1.92 -6.51 2.41
N PRO A 82 2.86 -5.76 3.00
CA PRO A 82 4.24 -5.70 2.51
C PRO A 82 4.87 -7.09 2.32
N GLY A 83 5.39 -7.32 1.12
CA GLY A 83 6.02 -8.57 0.75
C GLY A 83 5.06 -9.77 0.66
N PHE A 84 3.75 -9.56 0.71
CA PHE A 84 2.77 -10.63 0.53
C PHE A 84 2.64 -10.96 -0.96
N SER A 85 3.24 -12.04 -1.40
CA SER A 85 3.10 -12.57 -2.76
C SER A 85 2.57 -13.98 -2.71
N THR A 86 1.58 -14.30 -3.51
CA THR A 86 1.06 -15.66 -3.64
C THR A 86 1.89 -16.51 -4.62
N ALA A 87 2.81 -15.90 -5.37
CA ALA A 87 3.70 -16.60 -6.27
C ALA A 87 4.75 -17.42 -5.50
N ALA A 88 5.02 -18.63 -5.93
CA ALA A 88 6.02 -19.54 -5.35
C ALA A 88 7.47 -19.08 -5.62
N ALA A 89 7.68 -18.24 -6.63
CA ALA A 89 8.97 -17.63 -6.94
C ALA A 89 8.76 -16.14 -7.30
N VAL A 90 9.67 -15.29 -6.85
CA VAL A 90 9.79 -13.92 -7.36
C VAL A 90 10.34 -14.05 -8.77
N THR A 91 9.45 -14.07 -9.77
CA THR A 91 9.88 -14.03 -11.16
C THR A 91 10.48 -12.66 -11.44
N SER A 92 11.68 -12.63 -12.00
CA SER A 92 12.44 -11.43 -12.37
C SER A 92 11.76 -10.57 -13.43
N VAL A 93 10.55 -10.88 -13.83
CA VAL A 93 9.76 -10.18 -14.86
C VAL A 93 9.26 -8.83 -14.37
N SER A 94 9.05 -8.65 -13.06
CA SER A 94 8.84 -7.33 -12.46
C SER A 94 10.18 -6.78 -11.98
N GLY A 95 11.07 -6.40 -12.87
CA GLY A 95 12.46 -5.97 -12.61
C GLY A 95 12.69 -4.90 -11.53
N ARG A 96 11.69 -4.63 -10.69
CA ARG A 96 11.74 -3.72 -9.54
C ARG A 96 11.02 -4.25 -8.30
N GLY A 97 10.53 -5.51 -8.28
CA GLY A 97 9.86 -6.05 -7.09
C GLY A 97 8.64 -5.25 -6.62
N VAL A 98 7.90 -4.64 -7.56
CA VAL A 98 6.72 -3.84 -7.23
C VAL A 98 5.58 -4.78 -6.90
N GLY A 99 5.25 -4.91 -5.62
CA GLY A 99 4.11 -5.68 -5.13
C GLY A 99 2.83 -4.84 -5.06
N MET A 100 1.74 -5.47 -4.71
CA MET A 100 0.44 -4.79 -4.51
C MET A 100 0.45 -3.83 -3.31
N ASP A 101 1.36 -4.02 -2.36
CA ASP A 101 1.66 -3.10 -1.27
C ASP A 101 2.11 -1.73 -1.76
N VAL A 102 2.99 -1.69 -2.77
CA VAL A 102 3.44 -0.44 -3.39
C VAL A 102 2.30 0.24 -4.15
N VAL A 103 1.44 -0.53 -4.83
CA VAL A 103 0.24 0.02 -5.49
C VAL A 103 -0.65 0.69 -4.46
N ARG A 104 -0.97 0.01 -3.35
CA ARG A 104 -1.79 0.55 -2.26
C ARG A 104 -1.17 1.83 -1.68
N THR A 105 0.11 1.81 -1.33
CA THR A 105 0.82 2.96 -0.77
C THR A 105 0.76 4.18 -1.70
N ASN A 106 0.97 4.00 -3.00
CA ASN A 106 0.92 5.10 -3.96
C ASN A 106 -0.49 5.67 -4.14
N ILE A 107 -1.51 4.82 -4.13
CA ILE A 107 -2.90 5.26 -4.23
C ILE A 107 -3.34 5.99 -2.95
N GLU A 108 -2.97 5.49 -1.77
CA GLU A 108 -3.25 6.15 -0.50
C GLU A 108 -2.52 7.49 -0.38
N ALA A 109 -1.31 7.62 -0.93
CA ALA A 109 -0.56 8.87 -0.95
C ALA A 109 -1.27 10.01 -1.69
N ILE A 110 -2.13 9.69 -2.66
CA ILE A 110 -2.97 10.66 -3.38
C ILE A 110 -4.39 10.74 -2.83
N GLY A 111 -4.63 10.16 -1.64
CA GLY A 111 -5.95 10.16 -0.97
C GLY A 111 -6.96 9.20 -1.60
N GLY A 112 -6.50 8.24 -2.40
CA GLY A 112 -7.32 7.20 -2.99
C GLY A 112 -7.42 5.94 -2.13
N THR A 113 -8.21 4.99 -2.60
CA THR A 113 -8.32 3.64 -2.02
C THR A 113 -8.24 2.59 -3.12
N VAL A 114 -7.80 1.38 -2.77
CA VAL A 114 -7.76 0.25 -3.68
C VAL A 114 -8.47 -0.93 -3.06
N ASP A 115 -9.34 -1.56 -3.86
CA ASP A 115 -10.10 -2.75 -3.49
C ASP A 115 -9.84 -3.87 -4.49
N ILE A 116 -9.94 -5.11 -4.03
CA ILE A 116 -9.79 -6.30 -4.85
C ILE A 116 -10.96 -7.24 -4.63
N HIS A 117 -11.53 -7.69 -5.73
CA HIS A 117 -12.55 -8.73 -5.77
C HIS A 117 -12.10 -9.85 -6.70
N SER A 118 -12.18 -11.08 -6.27
CA SER A 118 -11.74 -12.21 -7.08
C SER A 118 -12.64 -13.41 -6.85
N VAL A 119 -12.96 -14.09 -7.95
CA VAL A 119 -13.74 -15.32 -7.93
C VAL A 119 -12.87 -16.41 -8.56
N PRO A 120 -12.56 -17.47 -7.82
CA PRO A 120 -11.81 -18.60 -8.37
C PRO A 120 -12.45 -19.14 -9.66
N GLY A 121 -11.66 -19.32 -10.69
CA GLY A 121 -12.12 -19.74 -12.00
C GLY A 121 -12.73 -18.64 -12.88
N ALA A 122 -13.12 -17.50 -12.34
CA ALA A 122 -13.76 -16.43 -13.11
C ALA A 122 -12.80 -15.25 -13.43
N GLY A 123 -11.86 -14.95 -12.53
CA GLY A 123 -10.89 -13.87 -12.70
C GLY A 123 -10.82 -12.93 -11.51
N THR A 124 -10.13 -11.79 -11.71
CA THR A 124 -9.91 -10.79 -10.67
C THR A 124 -10.29 -9.41 -11.16
N THR A 125 -10.87 -8.62 -10.27
CA THR A 125 -11.18 -7.21 -10.47
C THR A 125 -10.48 -6.38 -9.41
N VAL A 126 -9.65 -5.45 -9.83
CA VAL A 126 -9.02 -4.44 -8.96
C VAL A 126 -9.71 -3.11 -9.23
N ARG A 127 -10.21 -2.46 -8.18
CA ARG A 127 -10.82 -1.13 -8.24
C ARG A 127 -9.96 -0.12 -7.50
N VAL A 128 -9.63 0.95 -8.17
CA VAL A 128 -8.90 2.09 -7.62
C VAL A 128 -9.85 3.27 -7.61
N HIS A 129 -10.08 3.84 -6.43
CA HIS A 129 -10.89 5.04 -6.27
C HIS A 129 -9.96 6.22 -5.98
N VAL A 130 -9.99 7.23 -6.82
CA VAL A 130 -9.18 8.44 -6.68
C VAL A 130 -10.12 9.64 -6.55
N PRO A 131 -9.96 10.50 -5.54
CA PRO A 131 -10.75 11.71 -5.44
C PRO A 131 -10.45 12.64 -6.63
N LEU A 132 -11.49 13.25 -7.22
CA LEU A 132 -11.33 14.23 -8.29
C LEU A 132 -10.69 15.54 -7.82
N THR A 133 -10.89 15.88 -6.58
CA THR A 133 -10.20 17.00 -5.95
C THR A 133 -8.76 16.60 -5.73
N LEU A 134 -7.81 17.44 -6.16
CA LEU A 134 -6.44 17.39 -5.64
C LEU A 134 -6.55 17.16 -4.15
N ALA A 135 -5.88 16.13 -3.65
CA ALA A 135 -5.95 15.78 -2.23
C ALA A 135 -5.64 17.03 -1.41
N ILE A 136 -6.68 17.63 -0.79
CA ILE A 136 -6.48 18.68 0.18
C ILE A 136 -5.87 17.99 1.38
N MET A 137 -4.56 18.02 1.44
CA MET A 137 -3.80 17.39 2.51
C MET A 137 -3.70 18.39 3.66
N PRO A 138 -4.23 18.07 4.85
CA PRO A 138 -3.96 18.88 6.03
C PRO A 138 -2.45 18.96 6.23
N ALA A 139 -1.90 20.14 6.23
CA ALA A 139 -0.48 20.38 6.40
C ALA A 139 -0.22 21.44 7.46
N LEU A 140 0.85 21.23 8.21
CA LEU A 140 1.39 22.23 9.11
C LEU A 140 2.31 23.17 8.32
N VAL A 141 1.99 24.44 8.25
CA VAL A 141 2.86 25.44 7.63
C VAL A 141 3.88 25.91 8.67
N VAL A 142 5.13 25.59 8.44
CA VAL A 142 6.25 26.00 9.29
C VAL A 142 7.12 27.02 8.58
N ARG A 143 7.73 27.91 9.33
CA ARG A 143 8.70 28.88 8.83
C ARG A 143 10.07 28.55 9.37
N CYS A 144 11.05 28.45 8.48
CA CYS A 144 12.46 28.31 8.84
C CYS A 144 13.26 29.43 8.15
N GLY A 145 13.74 30.37 8.95
CA GLY A 145 14.34 31.58 8.42
C GLY A 145 13.33 32.41 7.61
N SER A 146 13.63 32.66 6.35
CA SER A 146 12.76 33.37 5.39
C SER A 146 11.82 32.47 4.61
N GLU A 147 12.02 31.15 4.66
CA GLU A 147 11.28 30.18 3.85
C GLU A 147 10.09 29.58 4.61
N ARG A 148 9.06 29.17 3.87
CA ARG A 148 7.89 28.47 4.39
C ARG A 148 7.83 27.07 3.80
N PHE A 149 7.56 26.08 4.66
CA PHE A 149 7.44 24.69 4.29
C PHE A 149 6.07 24.16 4.74
N ALA A 150 5.46 23.29 3.95
CA ALA A 150 4.25 22.57 4.32
C ALA A 150 4.64 21.13 4.67
N ILE A 151 4.39 20.74 5.93
CA ILE A 151 4.64 19.37 6.41
C ILE A 151 3.28 18.68 6.50
N PRO A 152 3.05 17.56 5.77
CA PRO A 152 1.82 16.81 5.89
C PRO A 152 1.52 16.44 7.35
N GLN A 153 0.29 16.63 7.80
CA GLN A 153 -0.09 16.32 9.19
C GLN A 153 0.16 14.85 9.53
N SER A 154 0.01 13.95 8.57
CA SER A 154 0.30 12.52 8.71
C SER A 154 1.79 12.22 8.98
N ALA A 155 2.69 13.13 8.62
CA ALA A 155 4.13 12.99 8.87
C ALA A 155 4.55 13.62 10.22
N VAL A 156 3.63 14.28 10.93
CA VAL A 156 3.91 14.92 12.22
C VAL A 156 3.52 13.97 13.34
N GLY A 157 4.52 13.47 14.06
CA GLY A 157 4.27 12.63 15.22
C GLY A 157 3.81 13.44 16.44
N GLU A 158 4.49 14.55 16.73
CA GLU A 158 4.20 15.41 17.88
C GLU A 158 4.79 16.79 17.66
N LEU A 159 4.10 17.82 18.18
CA LEU A 159 4.60 19.18 18.25
C LEU A 159 5.11 19.46 19.67
N VAL A 160 6.39 19.75 19.78
CA VAL A 160 7.04 20.01 21.05
C VAL A 160 7.54 21.44 21.07
N SER A 161 7.10 22.22 22.05
CA SER A 161 7.62 23.56 22.28
C SER A 161 8.92 23.49 23.08
N VAL A 162 10.00 24.00 22.49
CA VAL A 162 11.29 24.12 23.18
C VAL A 162 11.33 25.48 23.87
N SER A 163 11.20 25.47 25.20
CA SER A 163 11.32 26.68 26.03
C SER A 163 12.74 26.81 26.59
N ARG A 164 13.16 28.05 26.81
CA ARG A 164 14.39 28.34 27.56
C ARG A 164 14.23 28.16 29.08
N ASP A 165 13.01 27.90 29.53
CA ASP A 165 12.70 27.72 30.96
C ASP A 165 13.22 26.38 31.48
N ARG A 166 13.52 26.34 32.77
CA ARG A 166 14.22 25.20 33.42
C ARG A 166 13.45 23.87 33.41
N HIS A 167 12.16 23.87 33.08
CA HIS A 167 11.28 22.71 33.20
C HIS A 167 10.72 22.18 31.85
N GLY A 168 11.14 22.72 30.71
CA GLY A 168 10.69 22.29 29.37
C GLY A 168 11.65 21.33 28.68
N PRO A 169 11.23 20.73 27.55
CA PRO A 169 12.09 19.93 26.68
C PRO A 169 13.28 20.77 26.21
N ARG A 170 14.49 20.22 26.30
CA ARG A 170 15.73 20.89 25.95
C ARG A 170 16.48 20.10 24.90
N ILE A 171 17.24 20.83 24.09
CA ILE A 171 18.22 20.25 23.19
C ILE A 171 19.50 20.03 24.01
N GLU A 172 19.92 18.80 24.11
CA GLU A 172 21.13 18.33 24.81
C GLU A 172 22.18 17.94 23.77
N GLY A 173 23.46 18.09 24.08
CA GLY A 173 24.54 17.57 23.25
C GLY A 173 24.88 16.15 23.72
N LEU A 174 24.75 15.17 22.84
CA LEU A 174 25.22 13.80 23.09
C LEU A 174 26.22 13.43 22.01
N ALA A 175 27.51 13.25 22.39
CA ALA A 175 28.55 12.86 21.47
C ALA A 175 28.59 13.68 20.15
N ASP A 176 28.60 15.00 20.25
CA ASP A 176 28.60 15.97 19.15
C ASP A 176 27.30 16.03 18.29
N ALA A 177 26.26 15.30 18.67
CA ALA A 177 24.95 15.39 18.03
C ALA A 177 23.92 16.08 18.96
N PRO A 178 23.18 17.09 18.48
CA PRO A 178 22.09 17.65 19.23
C PRO A 178 20.92 16.66 19.30
N VAL A 179 20.47 16.37 20.51
CA VAL A 179 19.35 15.47 20.79
C VAL A 179 18.33 16.17 21.70
N MET A 180 17.10 15.78 21.58
CA MET A 180 16.03 16.24 22.48
C MET A 180 15.37 15.05 23.16
N ARG A 181 15.09 15.17 24.46
CA ARG A 181 14.36 14.15 25.21
C ARG A 181 12.86 14.45 25.12
N VAL A 182 12.14 13.59 24.41
CA VAL A 182 10.67 13.67 24.29
C VAL A 182 10.07 12.43 24.94
N ARG A 183 9.26 12.60 25.97
CA ARG A 183 8.62 11.49 26.71
C ARG A 183 9.58 10.34 27.08
N GLY A 184 10.78 10.67 27.51
CA GLY A 184 11.81 9.69 27.89
C GLY A 184 12.59 9.06 26.73
N ARG A 185 12.24 9.37 25.48
CA ARG A 185 12.97 8.92 24.27
C ARG A 185 13.91 10.02 23.78
N LEU A 186 15.11 9.63 23.39
CA LEU A 186 16.06 10.55 22.75
C LEU A 186 15.72 10.64 21.25
N VAL A 187 15.44 11.84 20.79
CA VAL A 187 15.17 12.17 19.39
C VAL A 187 16.32 13.04 18.89
N PRO A 188 17.04 12.63 17.83
CA PRO A 188 18.10 13.45 17.27
C PRO A 188 17.53 14.71 16.61
N ASP A 189 18.15 15.88 16.91
CA ASP A 189 17.87 17.11 16.19
C ASP A 189 18.57 17.05 14.83
N ARG A 190 17.83 16.71 13.81
CA ARG A 190 18.30 16.80 12.42
C ARG A 190 17.99 18.22 11.91
N LYS A 191 18.98 19.10 11.99
CA LYS A 191 18.91 20.32 11.17
C LYS A 191 18.73 19.91 9.73
N SER A 192 17.70 20.41 9.06
CA SER A 192 17.55 20.20 7.63
C SER A 192 18.79 20.78 6.95
N THR A 193 19.72 19.93 6.58
CA THR A 193 20.82 20.30 5.70
C THR A 193 20.24 20.67 4.34
N ARG A 194 20.64 21.87 3.88
CA ARG A 194 20.34 22.39 2.53
C ARG A 194 20.79 21.44 1.44
#